data_e1547feb2bb5566da88a5a72a5b095c1
#
_entry.id   e1547feb2bb5566da88a5a72a5b095c1
#
_cell.length_a   1.000
_cell.length_b   1.000
_cell.length_c   1.000
_cell.angle_alpha   90.00
_cell.angle_beta   90.00
_cell.angle_gamma   90.00
#
_symmetry.space_group_name_H-M   'P 1'
#
loop_
_entity.id
_entity.type
_entity.pdbx_description
1 polymer ?
#
loop_
_entity_poly.entity_id
_entity_poly.type
_entity_poly.pdbx_seq_one_letter_code
_entity_poly.pdbx_strand_id
1 'polypeptide(L)' 'MKIVIVEDEIRIREGLMKLLERIDQNYQVVGEAENGKAGLELILESKPDLVIT' A
#
# COMPACT_ATOMS: atom_id res chain seq x y z
N MET A 1 5.65 -7.48 -7.57
CA MET A 1 5.87 -7.25 -6.13
C MET A 1 4.59 -6.73 -5.50
N LYS A 2 4.13 -7.38 -4.45
CA LYS A 2 2.91 -6.98 -3.74
C LYS A 2 3.22 -5.92 -2.69
N ILE A 3 2.49 -4.82 -2.71
CA ILE A 3 2.72 -3.67 -1.86
C ILE A 3 1.45 -3.33 -1.08
N VAL A 4 1.62 -3.04 0.21
CA VAL A 4 0.57 -2.47 1.04
C VAL A 4 0.99 -1.07 1.43
N ILE A 5 0.06 -0.12 1.33
CA ILE A 5 0.28 1.26 1.72
C ILE A 5 -0.53 1.55 2.97
N VAL A 6 0.14 2.05 4.01
CA VAL A 6 -0.51 2.48 5.25
C VAL A 6 -0.25 3.98 5.41
N GLU A 7 -1.26 4.80 5.20
CA GLU A 7 -1.16 6.24 5.24
C GLU A 7 -2.51 6.83 5.63
N ASP A 8 -2.52 7.72 6.64
CA ASP A 8 -3.75 8.31 7.14
C ASP A 8 -4.30 9.42 6.23
N GLU A 9 -3.45 10.09 5.46
CA GLU A 9 -3.86 11.16 4.56
C GLU A 9 -4.21 10.58 3.19
N ILE A 10 -5.50 10.68 2.82
CA ILE A 10 -6.01 10.06 1.60
C ILE A 10 -5.34 10.56 0.32
N ARG A 11 -5.01 11.84 0.24
CA ARG A 11 -4.36 12.39 -0.95
C ARG A 11 -2.95 11.86 -1.14
N ILE A 12 -2.23 11.69 -0.02
CA ILE A 12 -0.89 11.13 -0.05
C ILE A 12 -0.98 9.65 -0.45
N ARG A 13 -1.93 8.93 0.12
CA ARG A 13 -2.14 7.52 -0.19
C ARG A 13 -2.45 7.31 -1.66
N GLU A 14 -3.38 8.09 -2.21
CA GLU A 14 -3.73 8.01 -3.63
C GLU A 14 -2.56 8.40 -4.53
N GLY A 15 -1.79 9.41 -4.13
CA GLY A 15 -0.61 9.83 -4.87
C GLY A 15 0.45 8.76 -4.93
N LEU A 16 0.67 8.05 -3.82
CA LEU A 16 1.60 6.93 -3.77
C LEU A 16 1.17 5.80 -4.69
N MET A 17 -0.12 5.47 -4.69
CA MET A 17 -0.65 4.44 -5.57
C MET A 17 -0.38 4.75 -7.04
N LYS A 18 -0.68 5.98 -7.45
CA LYS A 18 -0.47 6.41 -8.83
C LYS A 18 1.00 6.42 -9.20
N LEU A 19 1.85 6.86 -8.28
CA LEU A 19 3.29 6.90 -8.51
C LEU A 19 3.85 5.50 -8.71
N LEU A 20 3.49 4.57 -7.85
CA LEU A 20 3.98 3.19 -7.93
C LEU A 20 3.55 2.52 -9.24
N GLU A 21 2.32 2.74 -9.69
CA GLU A 21 1.84 2.20 -10.95
C GLU A 21 2.64 2.71 -12.15
N ARG A 22 3.16 3.93 -12.05
CA ARG A 22 3.95 4.52 -13.12
C ARG A 22 5.42 4.07 -13.13
N ILE A 23 5.96 3.77 -11.94
CA ILE A 23 7.38 3.42 -11.83
C ILE A 23 7.65 2.06 -12.46
N ASP A 24 6.84 1.07 -12.14
CA ASP A 24 7.07 -0.29 -12.62
C ASP A 24 5.74 -1.06 -12.63
N GLN A 25 5.42 -1.66 -13.77
CA GLN A 25 4.19 -2.43 -13.90
C GLN A 25 4.18 -3.71 -13.05
N ASN A 26 5.33 -4.10 -12.51
CA ASN A 26 5.42 -5.25 -11.60
C ASN A 26 5.04 -4.88 -10.16
N TYR A 27 4.87 -3.59 -9.87
CA TYR A 27 4.41 -3.15 -8.56
C TYR A 27 2.90 -3.24 -8.51
N GLN A 28 2.41 -4.04 -7.57
CA GLN A 28 0.98 -4.23 -7.37
C GLN A 28 0.59 -3.74 -5.97
N VAL A 29 -0.22 -2.70 -5.89
CA VAL A 29 -0.78 -2.27 -4.62
C VAL A 29 -1.96 -3.18 -4.33
N VAL A 30 -1.76 -4.12 -3.42
CA VAL A 30 -2.77 -5.13 -3.09
C VAL A 30 -3.69 -4.70 -1.96
N GLY A 31 -3.34 -3.62 -1.28
CA GLY A 31 -4.19 -3.07 -0.24
C GLY A 31 -3.70 -1.73 0.24
N GLU A 32 -4.62 -0.94 0.78
CA GLU A 32 -4.29 0.33 1.40
C GLU A 32 -5.07 0.47 2.70
N ALA A 33 -4.47 1.13 3.68
CA ALA A 33 -5.07 1.33 4.98
C ALA A 33 -4.81 2.74 5.46
N GLU A 34 -5.73 3.26 6.28
CA GLU A 34 -5.63 4.62 6.81
C GLU A 34 -4.99 4.67 8.20
N ASN A 35 -4.74 3.53 8.82
CA ASN A 35 -4.12 3.47 10.13
C ASN A 35 -3.38 2.15 10.33
N GLY A 36 -2.60 2.08 11.42
CA GLY A 36 -1.79 0.91 11.69
C GLY A 36 -2.58 -0.35 11.98
N LYS A 37 -3.75 -0.23 12.60
CA LYS A 37 -4.58 -1.39 12.91
C LYS A 37 -5.09 -2.05 11.62
N ALA A 38 -5.69 -1.27 10.75
CA ALA A 38 -6.16 -1.77 9.45
C ALA A 38 -5.00 -2.25 8.59
N GLY A 39 -3.87 -1.55 8.67
CA GLY A 39 -2.65 -1.95 7.95
C GLY A 39 -2.15 -3.31 8.37
N LEU A 40 -2.11 -3.56 9.68
CA LEU A 40 -1.66 -4.85 10.19
C LEU A 40 -2.55 -6.00 9.70
N GLU A 41 -3.86 -5.81 9.72
CA GLU A 41 -4.80 -6.80 9.22
C GLU A 41 -4.54 -7.13 7.74
N LEU A 42 -4.32 -6.09 6.93
CA LEU A 42 -4.00 -6.27 5.51
C LEU A 42 -2.67 -7.00 5.30
N ILE A 43 -1.66 -6.67 6.09
CA ILE A 43 -0.35 -7.31 6.01
C ILE A 43 -0.46 -8.80 6.30
N LEU A 44 -1.17 -9.15 7.38
CA LEU A 44 -1.34 -10.54 7.76
C LEU A 44 -2.13 -11.34 6.72
N GLU A 45 -3.10 -10.70 6.10
CA GLU A 45 -3.96 -11.33 5.09
C GLU A 45 -3.26 -11.46 3.73
N SER A 46 -2.64 -10.39 3.25
CA SER A 46 -2.10 -10.33 1.90
C SER A 46 -0.65 -10.77 1.79
N LYS A 47 0.09 -10.77 2.89
CA LYS A 47 1.52 -11.12 2.94
C LYS A 47 2.32 -10.39 1.86
N PRO A 48 2.37 -9.05 1.93
CA PRO A 48 3.03 -8.27 0.91
C PRO A 48 4.55 -8.40 0.96
N ASP A 49 5.19 -8.04 -0.15
CA ASP A 49 6.65 -7.98 -0.23
C ASP A 49 7.19 -6.68 0.38
N LEU A 50 6.37 -5.61 0.34
CA LEU A 50 6.77 -4.29 0.81
C LEU A 50 5.60 -3.60 1.47
N VAL A 51 5.87 -2.90 2.56
CA VAL A 51 4.90 -2.04 3.24
C VAL A 51 5.45 -0.62 3.25
N ILE A 52 4.68 0.32 2.74
CA ILE A 52 5.00 1.74 2.76
C ILE A 52 4.12 2.39 3.83
N THR A 53 4.77 3.03 4.80
CA THR A 53 4.07 3.65 5.93
C THR A 53 4.67 5.01 6.25
#